data_6050d909f9f55709b6d83168dccf8e53
#
_entry.id   6050d909f9f55709b6d83168dccf8e53
#
_cell.length_a   1.000
_cell.length_b   1.000
_cell.length_c   1.000
_cell.angle_alpha   90.00
_cell.angle_beta   90.00
_cell.angle_gamma   90.00
#
_symmetry.space_group_name_H-M   'P 1'
#
loop_
_entity.id
_entity.type
_entity.pdbx_description
1 polymer ?
#
loop_
_entity_poly.entity_id
_entity_poly.type
_entity_poly.pdbx_seq_one_letter_code
_entity_poly.pdbx_strand_id
1 'polypeptide(L)'
;MVETELDEPQDGQVTVEIRAVGVNPIDYKLYSGAFGTDDARLPMRLGGEASGVVVAVAGEPMGPAGPIAVGDEVIVQADGAYAGRLVVDTDAVLPKPASLSWEEAAGYALTAGTAYDIVELAGVGEGDCVLVHGASGAVGSQTVQLALHRGAQVIGTANRRNLDAVRDLGAVAVEYGDGLLERVRNATPDGVDVALDTVGTDEAVDVSLALVEDRSRVVTIAAFGRAADEGFPSVGGGDPESAKRRREGRLPMLELAGSVITVTIAGSYPLADAAEAHRTLQTNHPRGKYVLIP
;
A
#
# COMPACT_ATOMS: atom_id res chain seq x y z
N MET A 1 -11.41 22.79 0.09
CA MET A 1 -12.53 21.90 0.43
C MET A 1 -13.83 22.53 0.00
N VAL A 2 -14.78 21.74 -0.42
CA VAL A 2 -16.16 22.17 -0.74
C VAL A 2 -17.11 21.34 0.12
N GLU A 3 -18.17 21.97 0.62
CA GLU A 3 -19.27 21.23 1.23
C GLU A 3 -20.15 20.66 0.11
N THR A 4 -20.50 19.40 0.23
CA THR A 4 -21.42 18.71 -0.68
C THR A 4 -22.46 17.99 0.12
N GLU A 5 -23.69 17.96 -0.35
CA GLU A 5 -24.70 17.07 0.21
C GLU A 5 -24.26 15.62 -0.03
N LEU A 6 -24.48 14.78 0.97
CA LEU A 6 -24.22 13.36 0.93
C LEU A 6 -25.56 12.64 0.79
N ASP A 7 -25.67 11.79 -0.22
CA ASP A 7 -26.85 10.96 -0.42
C ASP A 7 -27.02 9.97 0.76
N GLU A 8 -28.25 9.56 1.03
CA GLU A 8 -28.49 8.45 1.96
C GLU A 8 -27.99 7.14 1.34
N PRO A 9 -27.46 6.20 2.15
CA PRO A 9 -27.02 4.92 1.63
C PRO A 9 -28.18 4.14 1.07
N GLN A 10 -27.97 3.50 -0.08
CA GLN A 10 -28.91 2.57 -0.72
C GLN A 10 -28.63 1.14 -0.26
N ASP A 11 -29.49 0.19 -0.65
CA ASP A 11 -29.30 -1.23 -0.34
C ASP A 11 -27.92 -1.72 -0.82
N GLY A 12 -27.20 -2.39 0.06
CA GLY A 12 -25.79 -2.76 -0.17
C GLY A 12 -24.78 -1.64 0.11
N GLN A 13 -25.18 -0.50 0.65
CA GLN A 13 -24.32 0.62 1.01
C GLN A 13 -24.40 0.99 2.48
N VAL A 14 -23.34 1.64 2.96
CA VAL A 14 -23.25 2.21 4.31
C VAL A 14 -22.65 3.61 4.24
N THR A 15 -22.99 4.45 5.21
CA THR A 15 -22.32 5.74 5.42
C THR A 15 -21.31 5.61 6.53
N VAL A 16 -20.07 6.01 6.24
CA VAL A 16 -18.96 6.02 7.21
C VAL A 16 -18.56 7.45 7.54
N GLU A 17 -18.52 7.77 8.84
CA GLU A 17 -17.90 8.99 9.36
C GLU A 17 -16.39 8.73 9.47
N ILE A 18 -15.61 9.47 8.69
CA ILE A 18 -14.17 9.25 8.56
C ILE A 18 -13.43 9.81 9.78
N ARG A 19 -12.47 9.06 10.29
CA ARG A 19 -11.58 9.42 11.40
C ARG A 19 -10.16 9.71 10.94
N ALA A 20 -9.68 8.99 9.91
CA ALA A 20 -8.40 9.23 9.27
C ALA A 20 -8.44 8.74 7.81
N VAL A 21 -7.60 9.33 6.96
CA VAL A 21 -7.49 9.01 5.54
C VAL A 21 -6.03 8.76 5.20
N GLY A 22 -5.72 7.66 4.49
CA GLY A 22 -4.37 7.37 4.01
C GLY A 22 -4.00 8.22 2.79
N VAL A 23 -2.77 8.76 2.77
CA VAL A 23 -2.22 9.49 1.62
C VAL A 23 -1.32 8.58 0.82
N ASN A 24 -1.58 8.48 -0.48
CA ASN A 24 -0.87 7.59 -1.39
C ASN A 24 -0.29 8.33 -2.59
N PRO A 25 0.83 7.85 -3.17
CA PRO A 25 1.35 8.42 -4.42
C PRO A 25 0.32 8.40 -5.57
N ILE A 26 -0.59 7.44 -5.60
CA ILE A 26 -1.65 7.36 -6.61
C ILE A 26 -2.56 8.59 -6.57
N ASP A 27 -2.84 9.13 -5.38
CA ASP A 27 -3.76 10.26 -5.21
C ASP A 27 -3.32 11.49 -6.01
N TYR A 28 -2.04 11.87 -5.95
CA TYR A 28 -1.54 12.99 -6.75
C TYR A 28 -1.25 12.60 -8.21
N LYS A 29 -0.91 11.35 -8.50
CA LYS A 29 -0.70 10.88 -9.87
C LYS A 29 -1.99 10.93 -10.70
N LEU A 30 -3.15 10.70 -10.07
CA LEU A 30 -4.45 10.76 -10.74
C LEU A 30 -4.75 12.15 -11.33
N TYR A 31 -4.48 13.23 -10.60
CA TYR A 31 -4.76 14.59 -11.09
C TYR A 31 -3.56 15.25 -11.80
N SER A 32 -2.36 14.66 -11.73
CA SER A 32 -1.18 15.22 -12.41
C SER A 32 -1.09 14.85 -13.89
N GLY A 33 -2.02 14.03 -14.40
CA GLY A 33 -2.00 13.55 -15.78
C GLY A 33 -1.05 12.37 -16.01
N ALA A 34 -0.46 11.78 -14.97
CA ALA A 34 0.44 10.62 -15.09
C ALA A 34 -0.22 9.40 -15.78
N PHE A 35 -1.56 9.31 -15.72
CA PHE A 35 -2.36 8.27 -16.37
C PHE A 35 -3.25 8.82 -17.51
N GLY A 36 -2.86 9.95 -18.08
CA GLY A 36 -3.67 10.68 -19.06
C GLY A 36 -4.65 11.67 -18.40
N THR A 37 -5.32 12.46 -19.23
CA THR A 37 -6.32 13.43 -18.82
C THR A 37 -7.66 13.06 -19.43
N ASP A 38 -8.73 13.11 -18.63
CA ASP A 38 -10.10 12.90 -19.07
C ASP A 38 -11.00 13.93 -18.37
N ASP A 39 -11.40 14.95 -19.08
CA ASP A 39 -12.23 16.04 -18.57
C ASP A 39 -13.61 15.57 -18.10
N ALA A 40 -14.10 14.43 -18.63
CA ALA A 40 -15.36 13.84 -18.19
C ALA A 40 -15.31 13.30 -16.75
N ARG A 41 -14.11 13.10 -16.19
CA ARG A 41 -13.90 12.68 -14.80
C ARG A 41 -13.84 13.83 -13.80
N LEU A 42 -13.94 15.08 -14.25
CA LEU A 42 -13.90 16.25 -13.39
C LEU A 42 -15.33 16.70 -12.99
N PRO A 43 -15.57 17.13 -11.73
CA PRO A 43 -14.60 17.16 -10.62
C PRO A 43 -14.28 15.77 -10.07
N MET A 44 -12.99 15.52 -9.82
CA MET A 44 -12.53 14.23 -9.27
C MET A 44 -12.48 14.27 -7.74
N ARG A 45 -13.04 13.26 -7.08
CA ARG A 45 -12.85 13.04 -5.66
C ARG A 45 -11.56 12.26 -5.43
N LEU A 46 -10.76 12.66 -4.46
CA LEU A 46 -9.47 12.05 -4.14
C LEU A 46 -9.53 11.16 -2.91
N GLY A 47 -8.49 10.33 -2.75
CA GLY A 47 -8.34 9.37 -1.66
C GLY A 47 -8.89 8.00 -2.00
N GLY A 48 -8.11 6.96 -1.68
CA GLY A 48 -8.45 5.56 -1.98
C GLY A 48 -8.66 4.68 -0.75
N GLU A 49 -8.38 5.19 0.45
CA GLU A 49 -8.55 4.44 1.70
C GLU A 49 -8.76 5.35 2.90
N ALA A 50 -9.51 4.86 3.88
CA ALA A 50 -9.78 5.57 5.13
C ALA A 50 -10.09 4.60 6.28
N SER A 51 -10.19 5.13 7.49
CA SER A 51 -10.77 4.49 8.65
C SER A 51 -11.88 5.36 9.24
N GLY A 52 -12.88 4.75 9.83
CA GLY A 52 -13.99 5.51 10.39
C GLY A 52 -15.01 4.65 11.11
N VAL A 53 -16.15 5.24 11.40
CA VAL A 53 -17.28 4.60 12.09
C VAL A 53 -18.49 4.59 11.17
N VAL A 54 -19.18 3.47 11.07
CA VAL A 54 -20.45 3.35 10.35
C VAL A 54 -21.52 4.15 11.09
N VAL A 55 -22.13 5.12 10.41
CA VAL A 55 -23.15 6.01 11.01
C VAL A 55 -24.55 5.82 10.43
N ALA A 56 -24.66 5.21 9.25
CA ALA A 56 -25.92 4.82 8.66
C ALA A 56 -25.76 3.55 7.80
N VAL A 57 -26.81 2.76 7.73
CA VAL A 57 -26.88 1.53 6.92
C VAL A 57 -28.22 1.48 6.20
N ALA A 58 -28.28 0.83 5.05
CA ALA A 58 -29.50 0.50 4.36
C ALA A 58 -29.70 -1.03 4.32
N GLY A 59 -30.90 -1.50 4.63
CA GLY A 59 -31.22 -2.93 4.66
C GLY A 59 -30.40 -3.71 5.71
N GLU A 60 -29.95 -4.89 5.34
CA GLU A 60 -29.09 -5.78 6.12
C GLU A 60 -27.72 -5.89 5.44
N PRO A 61 -26.82 -4.90 5.58
CA PRO A 61 -25.59 -4.85 4.83
C PRO A 61 -24.63 -5.96 5.22
N MET A 62 -24.08 -6.64 4.22
CA MET A 62 -23.09 -7.70 4.35
C MET A 62 -21.80 -7.29 3.65
N GLY A 63 -20.71 -7.19 4.42
CA GLY A 63 -19.36 -6.96 3.90
C GLY A 63 -18.58 -8.27 3.74
N PRO A 64 -17.31 -8.19 3.28
CA PRO A 64 -16.44 -9.36 3.09
C PRO A 64 -16.19 -10.17 4.38
N ALA A 65 -16.23 -9.52 5.55
CA ALA A 65 -16.00 -10.15 6.85
C ALA A 65 -17.29 -10.47 7.64
N GLY A 66 -18.47 -10.22 7.08
CA GLY A 66 -19.76 -10.47 7.73
C GLY A 66 -20.69 -9.26 7.77
N PRO A 67 -21.72 -9.28 8.62
CA PRO A 67 -22.69 -8.20 8.73
C PRO A 67 -22.05 -6.91 9.23
N ILE A 68 -22.59 -5.77 8.77
CA ILE A 68 -22.13 -4.43 9.14
C ILE A 68 -23.28 -3.72 9.86
N ALA A 69 -22.96 -3.06 10.99
CA ALA A 69 -23.94 -2.33 11.80
C ALA A 69 -23.48 -0.89 12.08
N VAL A 70 -24.45 -0.04 12.41
CA VAL A 70 -24.15 1.32 12.93
C VAL A 70 -23.33 1.21 14.21
N GLY A 71 -22.22 1.97 14.29
CA GLY A 71 -21.28 1.96 15.39
C GLY A 71 -20.04 1.08 15.12
N ASP A 72 -20.02 0.28 14.05
CA ASP A 72 -18.85 -0.52 13.73
C ASP A 72 -17.65 0.37 13.35
N GLU A 73 -16.50 0.06 13.92
CA GLU A 73 -15.20 0.63 13.52
C GLU A 73 -14.68 -0.08 12.29
N VAL A 74 -14.41 0.67 11.23
CA VAL A 74 -14.10 0.08 9.91
C VAL A 74 -12.89 0.70 9.23
N ILE A 75 -12.31 -0.11 8.33
CA ILE A 75 -11.40 0.32 7.27
C ILE A 75 -12.20 0.35 5.97
N VAL A 76 -12.03 1.40 5.19
CA VAL A 76 -12.68 1.58 3.90
C VAL A 76 -11.64 1.67 2.80
N GLN A 77 -11.86 0.94 1.70
CA GLN A 77 -11.06 1.06 0.48
C GLN A 77 -11.97 1.44 -0.68
N ALA A 78 -12.16 2.74 -0.87
CA ALA A 78 -13.05 3.31 -1.88
C ALA A 78 -12.57 4.68 -2.34
N ASP A 79 -12.90 5.06 -3.58
CA ASP A 79 -12.59 6.37 -4.13
C ASP A 79 -13.35 7.48 -3.39
N GLY A 80 -12.71 8.65 -3.26
CA GLY A 80 -13.32 9.82 -2.65
C GLY A 80 -13.16 9.90 -1.13
N ALA A 81 -12.24 9.15 -0.57
CA ALA A 81 -12.01 9.09 0.88
C ALA A 81 -11.51 10.40 1.52
N TYR A 82 -11.08 11.41 0.73
CA TYR A 82 -10.74 12.74 1.26
C TYR A 82 -12.02 13.52 1.62
N ALA A 83 -12.73 13.01 2.59
CA ALA A 83 -14.03 13.52 3.03
C ALA A 83 -14.22 13.35 4.54
N GLY A 84 -15.12 14.11 5.15
CA GLY A 84 -15.54 13.88 6.54
C GLY A 84 -16.53 12.72 6.68
N ARG A 85 -17.31 12.47 5.61
CA ARG A 85 -18.24 11.31 5.50
C ARG A 85 -18.25 10.78 4.08
N LEU A 86 -18.47 9.49 3.94
CA LEU A 86 -18.49 8.82 2.64
C LEU A 86 -19.58 7.71 2.63
N VAL A 87 -20.36 7.67 1.56
CA VAL A 87 -21.21 6.50 1.25
C VAL A 87 -20.40 5.53 0.42
N VAL A 88 -20.35 4.28 0.84
CA VAL A 88 -19.56 3.22 0.18
C VAL A 88 -20.35 1.93 0.07
N ASP A 89 -20.02 1.14 -0.94
CA ASP A 89 -20.51 -0.22 -1.07
C ASP A 89 -19.94 -1.10 0.05
N THR A 90 -20.73 -2.03 0.55
CA THR A 90 -20.36 -2.92 1.66
C THR A 90 -19.13 -3.77 1.36
N ASP A 91 -18.88 -4.11 0.06
CA ASP A 91 -17.67 -4.83 -0.37
C ASP A 91 -16.37 -4.04 -0.11
N ALA A 92 -16.45 -2.72 0.00
CA ALA A 92 -15.32 -1.85 0.30
C ALA A 92 -14.99 -1.73 1.81
N VAL A 93 -15.79 -2.37 2.68
CA VAL A 93 -15.73 -2.19 4.14
C VAL A 93 -15.19 -3.43 4.82
N LEU A 94 -14.15 -3.23 5.64
CA LEU A 94 -13.55 -4.26 6.49
C LEU A 94 -13.63 -3.83 7.96
N PRO A 95 -13.77 -4.74 8.92
CA PRO A 95 -13.68 -4.38 10.33
C PRO A 95 -12.28 -3.84 10.65
N LYS A 96 -12.22 -2.76 11.43
CA LYS A 96 -10.95 -2.25 11.93
C LYS A 96 -10.47 -3.14 13.08
N PRO A 97 -9.26 -3.72 13.00
CA PRO A 97 -8.67 -4.41 14.14
C PRO A 97 -8.51 -3.47 15.34
N ALA A 98 -8.88 -3.95 16.53
CA ALA A 98 -8.77 -3.15 17.76
C ALA A 98 -7.32 -2.79 18.11
N SER A 99 -6.34 -3.53 17.58
CA SER A 99 -4.90 -3.29 17.73
C SER A 99 -4.39 -2.07 16.96
N LEU A 100 -5.13 -1.59 15.96
CA LEU A 100 -4.72 -0.44 15.14
C LEU A 100 -5.38 0.85 15.64
N SER A 101 -4.61 1.95 15.69
CA SER A 101 -5.17 3.30 15.80
C SER A 101 -5.97 3.66 14.53
N TRP A 102 -6.67 4.80 14.53
CA TRP A 102 -7.37 5.28 13.34
C TRP A 102 -6.41 5.58 12.19
N GLU A 103 -5.27 6.18 12.50
CA GLU A 103 -4.22 6.53 11.56
C GLU A 103 -3.59 5.29 10.94
N GLU A 104 -3.25 4.29 11.75
CA GLU A 104 -2.68 3.02 11.26
C GLU A 104 -3.70 2.29 10.38
N ALA A 105 -4.96 2.23 10.80
CA ALA A 105 -6.03 1.60 10.04
C ALA A 105 -6.28 2.30 8.69
N ALA A 106 -6.23 3.64 8.66
CA ALA A 106 -6.36 4.42 7.43
C ALA A 106 -5.19 4.21 6.45
N GLY A 107 -4.01 3.85 6.94
CA GLY A 107 -2.82 3.60 6.12
C GLY A 107 -2.61 2.13 5.77
N TYR A 108 -3.54 1.24 6.13
CA TYR A 108 -3.33 -0.20 6.08
C TYR A 108 -3.78 -0.86 4.77
N ALA A 109 -5.04 -0.69 4.38
CA ALA A 109 -5.68 -1.55 3.40
C ALA A 109 -5.04 -1.53 2.02
N LEU A 110 -4.72 -0.35 1.49
CA LEU A 110 -4.13 -0.20 0.16
C LEU A 110 -2.69 -0.74 0.13
N THR A 111 -1.91 -0.45 1.18
CA THR A 111 -0.52 -0.87 1.25
C THR A 111 -0.41 -2.37 1.54
N ALA A 112 -1.25 -2.92 2.42
CA ALA A 112 -1.31 -4.35 2.72
C ALA A 112 -1.76 -5.17 1.50
N GLY A 113 -2.80 -4.71 0.80
CA GLY A 113 -3.24 -5.34 -0.45
C GLY A 113 -2.17 -5.32 -1.54
N THR A 114 -1.39 -4.23 -1.63
CA THR A 114 -0.28 -4.13 -2.59
C THR A 114 0.89 -5.03 -2.18
N ALA A 115 1.22 -5.10 -0.90
CA ALA A 115 2.26 -6.00 -0.39
C ALA A 115 1.87 -7.48 -0.58
N TYR A 116 0.60 -7.82 -0.37
CA TYR A 116 0.09 -9.15 -0.67
C TYR A 116 0.22 -9.49 -2.15
N ASP A 117 -0.24 -8.60 -3.02
CA ASP A 117 -0.25 -8.80 -4.47
C ASP A 117 1.17 -9.04 -5.04
N ILE A 118 2.15 -8.21 -4.65
CA ILE A 118 3.53 -8.34 -5.14
C ILE A 118 4.21 -9.63 -4.62
N VAL A 119 3.94 -10.01 -3.37
CA VAL A 119 4.49 -11.22 -2.74
C VAL A 119 3.86 -12.49 -3.33
N GLU A 120 2.54 -12.48 -3.58
CA GLU A 120 1.83 -13.59 -4.25
C GLU A 120 2.29 -13.77 -5.70
N LEU A 121 2.35 -12.68 -6.47
CA LEU A 121 2.72 -12.76 -7.88
C LEU A 121 4.16 -13.28 -8.05
N ALA A 122 5.08 -12.88 -7.17
CA ALA A 122 6.46 -13.35 -7.18
C ALA A 122 6.63 -14.78 -6.63
N GLY A 123 5.59 -15.35 -6.01
CA GLY A 123 5.63 -16.68 -5.43
C GLY A 123 6.59 -16.81 -4.25
N VAL A 124 6.68 -15.78 -3.39
CA VAL A 124 7.58 -15.80 -2.23
C VAL A 124 7.17 -16.88 -1.24
N GLY A 125 8.12 -17.72 -0.83
CA GLY A 125 7.92 -18.82 0.09
C GLY A 125 9.06 -19.04 1.07
N GLU A 126 8.95 -20.12 1.86
CA GLU A 126 9.95 -20.53 2.84
C GLU A 126 11.30 -20.80 2.19
N GLY A 127 12.35 -20.22 2.76
CA GLY A 127 13.75 -20.41 2.31
C GLY A 127 14.18 -19.46 1.20
N ASP A 128 13.29 -18.73 0.55
CA ASP A 128 13.66 -17.73 -0.45
C ASP A 128 14.53 -16.61 0.14
N CYS A 129 15.50 -16.15 -0.63
CA CYS A 129 16.23 -14.91 -0.40
C CYS A 129 15.58 -13.79 -1.22
N VAL A 130 14.91 -12.86 -0.56
CA VAL A 130 14.08 -11.80 -1.17
C VAL A 130 14.74 -10.44 -1.03
N LEU A 131 15.00 -9.78 -2.15
CA LEU A 131 15.43 -8.38 -2.20
C LEU A 131 14.21 -7.46 -2.30
N VAL A 132 14.02 -6.56 -1.33
CA VAL A 132 12.95 -5.56 -1.33
C VAL A 132 13.53 -4.18 -1.49
N HIS A 133 13.29 -3.54 -2.64
CA HIS A 133 13.66 -2.14 -2.86
C HIS A 133 12.63 -1.20 -2.23
N GLY A 134 13.13 -0.18 -1.48
CA GLY A 134 12.26 0.74 -0.74
C GLY A 134 11.67 0.17 0.55
N ALA A 135 12.39 -0.72 1.21
CA ALA A 135 11.95 -1.48 2.39
C ALA A 135 11.46 -0.64 3.59
N SER A 136 11.83 0.63 3.67
CA SER A 136 11.37 1.55 4.74
C SER A 136 10.10 2.34 4.38
N GLY A 137 9.63 2.23 3.14
CA GLY A 137 8.40 2.89 2.68
C GLY A 137 7.13 2.17 3.15
N ALA A 138 5.96 2.75 2.89
CA ALA A 138 4.69 2.21 3.37
C ALA A 138 4.39 0.80 2.82
N VAL A 139 4.52 0.57 1.52
CA VAL A 139 4.35 -0.76 0.92
C VAL A 139 5.55 -1.65 1.23
N GLY A 140 6.78 -1.13 1.06
CA GLY A 140 8.00 -1.92 1.24
C GLY A 140 8.14 -2.52 2.63
N SER A 141 7.79 -1.77 3.70
CA SER A 141 7.84 -2.29 5.06
C SER A 141 6.85 -3.45 5.32
N GLN A 142 5.66 -3.37 4.75
CA GLN A 142 4.68 -4.45 4.85
C GLN A 142 5.07 -5.65 3.97
N THR A 143 5.69 -5.40 2.81
CA THR A 143 6.27 -6.46 1.96
C THR A 143 7.36 -7.22 2.70
N VAL A 144 8.28 -6.52 3.38
CA VAL A 144 9.32 -7.13 4.23
C VAL A 144 8.70 -8.03 5.32
N GLN A 145 7.72 -7.50 6.06
CA GLN A 145 7.06 -8.22 7.15
C GLN A 145 6.32 -9.47 6.64
N LEU A 146 5.62 -9.36 5.52
CA LEU A 146 4.92 -10.49 4.92
C LEU A 146 5.88 -11.56 4.38
N ALA A 147 6.97 -11.17 3.72
CA ALA A 147 7.98 -12.10 3.23
C ALA A 147 8.65 -12.85 4.39
N LEU A 148 9.02 -12.16 5.46
CA LEU A 148 9.57 -12.78 6.68
C LEU A 148 8.54 -13.74 7.33
N HIS A 149 7.27 -13.35 7.39
CA HIS A 149 6.19 -14.20 7.91
C HIS A 149 6.02 -15.50 7.10
N ARG A 150 6.34 -15.48 5.81
CA ARG A 150 6.36 -16.67 4.93
C ARG A 150 7.62 -17.52 5.05
N GLY A 151 8.55 -17.16 5.94
CA GLY A 151 9.79 -17.89 6.15
C GLY A 151 10.92 -17.53 5.18
N ALA A 152 10.80 -16.45 4.43
CA ALA A 152 11.87 -15.95 3.57
C ALA A 152 12.94 -15.22 4.39
N GLN A 153 14.16 -15.16 3.85
CA GLN A 153 15.21 -14.24 4.27
C GLN A 153 15.08 -12.95 3.46
N VAL A 154 15.11 -11.79 4.11
CA VAL A 154 14.85 -10.52 3.42
C VAL A 154 16.05 -9.58 3.50
N ILE A 155 16.44 -9.05 2.34
CA ILE A 155 17.34 -7.91 2.20
C ILE A 155 16.49 -6.71 1.81
N GLY A 156 16.55 -5.65 2.61
CA GLY A 156 15.79 -4.44 2.37
C GLY A 156 16.69 -3.26 2.00
N THR A 157 16.42 -2.60 0.87
CA THR A 157 17.16 -1.38 0.53
C THR A 157 16.46 -0.14 1.06
N ALA A 158 17.23 0.79 1.63
CA ALA A 158 16.75 2.06 2.14
C ALA A 158 17.84 3.13 2.06
N ASN A 159 17.49 4.40 2.31
CA ASN A 159 18.49 5.43 2.53
C ASN A 159 19.18 5.22 3.90
N ARG A 160 20.36 5.82 4.08
CA ARG A 160 21.17 5.69 5.30
C ARG A 160 20.38 5.96 6.59
N ARG A 161 19.47 6.94 6.58
CA ARG A 161 18.70 7.33 7.77
C ARG A 161 17.67 6.27 8.19
N ASN A 162 17.25 5.41 7.26
CA ASN A 162 16.20 4.42 7.46
C ASN A 162 16.72 2.98 7.58
N LEU A 163 18.05 2.76 7.59
CA LEU A 163 18.61 1.40 7.68
C LEU A 163 18.24 0.70 8.99
N ASP A 164 18.26 1.41 10.11
CA ASP A 164 17.87 0.82 11.39
C ASP A 164 16.41 0.41 11.40
N ALA A 165 15.55 1.20 10.77
CA ALA A 165 14.14 0.83 10.61
C ALA A 165 13.92 -0.48 9.83
N VAL A 166 14.76 -0.73 8.82
CA VAL A 166 14.71 -2.00 8.07
C VAL A 166 15.23 -3.16 8.92
N ARG A 167 16.27 -2.95 9.72
CA ARG A 167 16.78 -3.96 10.67
C ARG A 167 15.76 -4.29 11.75
N ASP A 168 15.05 -3.28 12.26
CA ASP A 168 14.00 -3.44 13.27
C ASP A 168 12.85 -4.34 12.76
N LEU A 169 12.61 -4.39 11.43
CA LEU A 169 11.66 -5.32 10.81
C LEU A 169 12.20 -6.77 10.74
N GLY A 170 13.47 -7.00 11.02
CA GLY A 170 14.11 -8.32 10.92
C GLY A 170 14.84 -8.58 9.59
N ALA A 171 14.95 -7.60 8.70
CA ALA A 171 15.64 -7.74 7.42
C ALA A 171 17.11 -7.28 7.49
N VAL A 172 17.93 -7.80 6.59
CA VAL A 172 19.28 -7.26 6.34
C VAL A 172 19.16 -5.94 5.59
N ALA A 173 19.62 -4.84 6.20
CA ALA A 173 19.48 -3.51 5.62
C ALA A 173 20.69 -3.11 4.77
N VAL A 174 20.44 -2.70 3.54
CA VAL A 174 21.45 -2.25 2.57
C VAL A 174 21.13 -0.84 2.10
N GLU A 175 22.14 0.03 2.08
CA GLU A 175 21.99 1.40 1.56
C GLU A 175 21.94 1.37 0.03
N TYR A 176 20.94 2.05 -0.60
CA TYR A 176 20.88 2.22 -2.04
C TYR A 176 21.88 3.29 -2.53
N GLY A 177 22.02 3.49 -3.83
CA GLY A 177 22.97 4.40 -4.47
C GLY A 177 24.23 3.69 -4.97
N ASP A 178 25.21 4.43 -5.45
CA ASP A 178 26.39 3.91 -6.12
C ASP A 178 26.98 2.69 -5.43
N GLY A 179 27.13 1.59 -6.21
CA GLY A 179 27.65 0.31 -5.71
C GLY A 179 26.61 -0.57 -5.00
N LEU A 180 25.31 -0.31 -5.17
CA LEU A 180 24.24 -1.11 -4.58
C LEU A 180 24.36 -2.61 -4.94
N LEU A 181 24.61 -2.94 -6.19
CA LEU A 181 24.76 -4.33 -6.65
C LEU A 181 25.78 -5.11 -5.83
N GLU A 182 26.98 -4.53 -5.63
CA GLU A 182 28.05 -5.18 -4.85
C GLU A 182 27.70 -5.28 -3.36
N ARG A 183 27.00 -4.29 -2.81
CA ARG A 183 26.54 -4.36 -1.41
C ARG A 183 25.52 -5.48 -1.20
N VAL A 184 24.59 -5.66 -2.15
CA VAL A 184 23.62 -6.76 -2.08
C VAL A 184 24.32 -8.10 -2.25
N ARG A 185 25.22 -8.28 -3.22
CA ARG A 185 26.00 -9.51 -3.39
C ARG A 185 26.79 -9.90 -2.14
N ASN A 186 27.39 -8.91 -1.47
CA ASN A 186 28.13 -9.15 -0.23
C ASN A 186 27.21 -9.56 0.93
N ALA A 187 25.97 -9.08 0.93
CA ALA A 187 24.96 -9.44 1.94
C ALA A 187 24.28 -10.80 1.65
N THR A 188 24.36 -11.28 0.41
CA THR A 188 23.70 -12.51 -0.08
C THR A 188 24.68 -13.39 -0.86
N PRO A 189 25.67 -14.03 -0.21
CA PRO A 189 26.66 -14.84 -0.91
C PRO A 189 26.04 -16.04 -1.65
N ASP A 190 24.87 -16.52 -1.21
CA ASP A 190 24.14 -17.63 -1.85
C ASP A 190 23.18 -17.15 -2.96
N GLY A 191 23.11 -15.85 -3.23
CA GLY A 191 22.28 -15.25 -4.29
C GLY A 191 20.95 -14.65 -3.79
N VAL A 192 20.16 -14.21 -4.75
CA VAL A 192 18.81 -13.63 -4.56
C VAL A 192 17.84 -14.40 -5.45
N ASP A 193 16.77 -14.93 -4.85
CA ASP A 193 15.75 -15.71 -5.56
C ASP A 193 14.64 -14.84 -6.12
N VAL A 194 14.30 -13.74 -5.42
CA VAL A 194 13.17 -12.86 -5.73
C VAL A 194 13.57 -11.41 -5.54
N ALA A 195 13.16 -10.53 -6.43
CA ALA A 195 13.30 -9.08 -6.24
C ALA A 195 11.93 -8.38 -6.34
N LEU A 196 11.61 -7.59 -5.31
CA LEU A 196 10.36 -6.86 -5.16
C LEU A 196 10.66 -5.35 -5.16
N ASP A 197 10.27 -4.67 -6.23
CA ASP A 197 10.53 -3.24 -6.39
C ASP A 197 9.32 -2.40 -6.01
N THR A 198 9.46 -1.61 -4.94
CA THR A 198 8.43 -0.67 -4.49
C THR A 198 8.79 0.80 -4.75
N VAL A 199 9.84 1.06 -5.55
CA VAL A 199 10.41 2.40 -5.78
C VAL A 199 10.32 2.82 -7.24
N GLY A 200 10.68 1.91 -8.16
CA GLY A 200 10.65 2.13 -9.60
C GLY A 200 11.83 2.92 -10.17
N THR A 201 12.96 2.99 -9.46
CA THR A 201 14.18 3.62 -9.99
C THR A 201 14.91 2.67 -10.94
N ASP A 202 15.64 3.24 -11.93
CA ASP A 202 16.46 2.45 -12.83
C ASP A 202 17.48 1.59 -12.07
N GLU A 203 18.11 2.13 -11.04
CA GLU A 203 19.04 1.39 -10.18
C GLU A 203 18.37 0.15 -9.56
N ALA A 204 17.15 0.29 -9.01
CA ALA A 204 16.43 -0.83 -8.41
C ALA A 204 16.13 -1.93 -9.43
N VAL A 205 15.67 -1.54 -10.62
CA VAL A 205 15.37 -2.48 -11.70
C VAL A 205 16.65 -3.16 -12.20
N ASP A 206 17.71 -2.40 -12.48
CA ASP A 206 18.99 -2.93 -12.98
C ASP A 206 19.61 -3.93 -12.00
N VAL A 207 19.60 -3.61 -10.70
CA VAL A 207 20.10 -4.50 -9.65
C VAL A 207 19.24 -5.75 -9.53
N SER A 208 17.92 -5.63 -9.59
CA SER A 208 16.99 -6.78 -9.57
C SER A 208 17.27 -7.74 -10.72
N LEU A 209 17.35 -7.22 -11.95
CA LEU A 209 17.59 -8.01 -13.16
C LEU A 209 19.01 -8.61 -13.24
N ALA A 210 19.99 -8.01 -12.55
CA ALA A 210 21.36 -8.51 -12.47
C ALA A 210 21.53 -9.63 -11.44
N LEU A 211 20.59 -9.75 -10.47
CA LEU A 211 20.68 -10.70 -9.36
C LEU A 211 19.71 -11.88 -9.52
N VAL A 212 18.54 -11.67 -10.10
CA VAL A 212 17.50 -12.70 -10.22
C VAL A 212 17.45 -13.21 -11.66
N GLU A 213 17.74 -14.50 -11.85
CA GLU A 213 17.77 -15.12 -13.19
C GLU A 213 16.35 -15.29 -13.77
N ASP A 214 15.41 -15.74 -12.94
CA ASP A 214 14.01 -15.91 -13.34
C ASP A 214 13.26 -14.57 -13.27
N ARG A 215 13.08 -13.93 -14.43
CA ARG A 215 12.40 -12.66 -14.56
C ARG A 215 10.95 -12.68 -14.06
N SER A 216 10.30 -13.84 -13.98
CA SER A 216 8.96 -13.96 -13.40
C SER A 216 8.93 -13.70 -11.89
N ARG A 217 10.10 -13.76 -11.24
CA ARG A 217 10.30 -13.47 -9.82
C ARG A 217 10.86 -12.07 -9.55
N VAL A 218 10.98 -11.22 -10.58
CA VAL A 218 11.23 -9.78 -10.45
C VAL A 218 9.90 -9.07 -10.63
N VAL A 219 9.37 -8.44 -9.59
CA VAL A 219 8.04 -7.80 -9.64
C VAL A 219 8.13 -6.36 -9.17
N THR A 220 7.51 -5.43 -9.92
CA THR A 220 7.47 -4.00 -9.56
C THR A 220 6.05 -3.49 -9.35
N ILE A 221 5.91 -2.46 -8.48
CA ILE A 221 4.69 -1.68 -8.32
C ILE A 221 4.81 -0.26 -8.89
N ALA A 222 5.95 0.07 -9.50
CA ALA A 222 6.27 1.46 -9.85
C ALA A 222 6.95 1.61 -11.23
N ALA A 223 7.79 0.69 -11.66
CA ALA A 223 8.55 0.73 -12.92
C ALA A 223 7.78 0.11 -14.09
N PHE A 224 6.50 0.47 -14.31
CA PHE A 224 5.62 -0.17 -15.30
C PHE A 224 6.18 -0.15 -16.73
N GLY A 225 6.82 0.95 -17.16
CA GLY A 225 7.44 1.06 -18.48
C GLY A 225 8.57 0.05 -18.66
N ARG A 226 9.50 0.01 -17.70
CA ARG A 226 10.61 -0.95 -17.70
C ARG A 226 10.11 -2.40 -17.68
N ALA A 227 9.06 -2.66 -16.87
CA ALA A 227 8.46 -3.99 -16.79
C ALA A 227 7.91 -4.46 -18.14
N ALA A 228 7.22 -3.59 -18.86
CA ALA A 228 6.69 -3.88 -20.19
C ALA A 228 7.80 -4.08 -21.23
N ASP A 229 8.83 -3.22 -21.23
CA ASP A 229 9.92 -3.25 -22.22
C ASP A 229 10.87 -4.43 -22.01
N GLU A 230 11.12 -4.83 -20.75
CA GLU A 230 12.11 -5.85 -20.38
C GLU A 230 11.50 -7.21 -19.99
N GLY A 231 10.18 -7.31 -19.99
CA GLY A 231 9.44 -8.57 -19.86
C GLY A 231 9.49 -9.18 -18.46
N PHE A 232 9.29 -8.35 -17.42
CA PHE A 232 9.10 -8.82 -16.05
C PHE A 232 7.74 -8.33 -15.47
N PRO A 233 7.16 -9.04 -14.49
CA PRO A 233 5.83 -8.72 -13.95
C PRO A 233 5.73 -7.38 -13.25
N SER A 234 4.55 -6.77 -13.31
CA SER A 234 4.17 -5.63 -12.49
C SER A 234 2.79 -5.84 -11.87
N VAL A 235 2.52 -5.20 -10.72
CA VAL A 235 1.22 -5.24 -10.05
C VAL A 235 0.60 -3.86 -9.95
N GLY A 236 -0.73 -3.78 -10.09
CA GLY A 236 -1.48 -2.52 -10.10
C GLY A 236 -1.89 -2.09 -11.50
N GLY A 237 -2.06 -0.78 -11.71
CA GLY A 237 -2.31 -0.21 -13.05
C GLY A 237 -3.64 -0.60 -13.71
N GLY A 238 -4.62 -1.11 -12.97
CA GLY A 238 -5.90 -1.55 -13.52
C GLY A 238 -5.90 -3.00 -14.03
N ASP A 239 -4.86 -3.79 -13.75
CA ASP A 239 -4.82 -5.22 -14.06
C ASP A 239 -5.89 -5.99 -13.25
N PRO A 240 -6.83 -6.70 -13.91
CA PRO A 240 -7.91 -7.46 -13.24
C PRO A 240 -7.38 -8.57 -12.33
N GLU A 241 -6.28 -9.23 -12.68
CA GLU A 241 -5.68 -10.29 -11.86
C GLU A 241 -5.03 -9.70 -10.60
N SER A 242 -4.37 -8.55 -10.72
CA SER A 242 -3.88 -7.78 -9.56
C SER A 242 -5.04 -7.39 -8.63
N ALA A 243 -6.14 -6.87 -9.18
CA ALA A 243 -7.33 -6.52 -8.41
C ALA A 243 -7.96 -7.76 -7.71
N LYS A 244 -7.94 -8.91 -8.36
CA LYS A 244 -8.42 -10.18 -7.80
C LYS A 244 -7.53 -10.62 -6.64
N ARG A 245 -6.22 -10.71 -6.81
CA ARG A 245 -5.29 -11.09 -5.73
C ARG A 245 -5.41 -10.16 -4.53
N ARG A 246 -5.55 -8.84 -4.73
CA ARG A 246 -5.78 -7.88 -3.63
C ARG A 246 -7.09 -8.14 -2.89
N ARG A 247 -8.18 -8.49 -3.57
CA ARG A 247 -9.43 -8.86 -2.91
C ARG A 247 -9.28 -10.14 -2.09
N GLU A 248 -8.62 -11.17 -2.66
CA GLU A 248 -8.34 -12.43 -1.97
C GLU A 248 -7.46 -12.23 -0.74
N GLY A 249 -6.51 -11.28 -0.79
CA GLY A 249 -5.62 -10.93 0.30
C GLY A 249 -6.27 -10.14 1.44
N ARG A 250 -7.45 -9.54 1.27
CA ARG A 250 -8.07 -8.64 2.26
C ARG A 250 -8.19 -9.26 3.65
N LEU A 251 -8.83 -10.44 3.74
CA LEU A 251 -9.07 -11.10 5.02
C LEU A 251 -7.78 -11.72 5.60
N PRO A 252 -6.96 -12.47 4.84
CA PRO A 252 -5.66 -12.93 5.34
C PRO A 252 -4.77 -11.81 5.89
N MET A 253 -4.69 -10.68 5.19
CA MET A 253 -3.90 -9.55 5.66
C MET A 253 -4.51 -8.90 6.91
N LEU A 254 -5.84 -8.85 7.00
CA LEU A 254 -6.52 -8.31 8.18
C LEU A 254 -6.22 -9.13 9.44
N GLU A 255 -6.11 -10.44 9.35
CA GLU A 255 -5.73 -11.34 10.45
C GLU A 255 -4.30 -11.06 10.97
N LEU A 256 -3.40 -10.60 10.09
CA LEU A 256 -2.03 -10.26 10.43
C LEU A 256 -1.87 -8.83 10.97
N ALA A 257 -2.91 -8.00 10.84
CA ALA A 257 -2.86 -6.59 11.17
C ALA A 257 -2.59 -6.31 12.66
N GLY A 258 -1.59 -5.48 12.91
CA GLY A 258 -1.18 -5.08 14.26
C GLY A 258 -0.40 -6.15 15.05
N SER A 259 -0.31 -7.38 14.55
CA SER A 259 0.46 -8.46 15.16
C SER A 259 1.73 -8.81 14.36
N VAL A 260 1.58 -9.11 13.09
CA VAL A 260 2.66 -9.40 12.14
C VAL A 260 2.92 -8.19 11.25
N ILE A 261 1.85 -7.63 10.68
CA ILE A 261 1.93 -6.49 9.77
C ILE A 261 1.58 -5.21 10.53
N THR A 262 2.56 -4.34 10.67
CA THR A 262 2.41 -3.03 11.32
C THR A 262 2.47 -1.89 10.30
N VAL A 263 1.88 -0.75 10.66
CA VAL A 263 1.91 0.48 9.88
C VAL A 263 2.71 1.53 10.64
N THR A 264 3.73 2.09 10.00
CA THR A 264 4.43 3.26 10.58
C THR A 264 3.78 4.54 10.06
N ILE A 265 3.34 5.41 10.95
CA ILE A 265 2.82 6.74 10.59
C ILE A 265 3.97 7.74 10.58
N ALA A 266 4.24 8.32 9.42
CA ALA A 266 5.29 9.32 9.21
C ALA A 266 4.86 10.73 9.67
N GLY A 267 3.58 10.97 9.70
CA GLY A 267 2.99 12.24 10.15
C GLY A 267 1.52 12.36 9.75
N SER A 268 0.83 13.31 10.36
CA SER A 268 -0.57 13.63 10.08
C SER A 268 -0.73 15.09 9.67
N TYR A 269 -1.71 15.37 8.82
CA TYR A 269 -2.10 16.69 8.37
C TYR A 269 -3.61 16.86 8.55
N PRO A 270 -4.13 18.07 8.79
CA PRO A 270 -5.55 18.35 8.64
C PRO A 270 -5.99 17.97 7.22
N LEU A 271 -7.23 17.48 7.05
CA LEU A 271 -7.77 17.17 5.72
C LEU A 271 -7.72 18.39 4.77
N ALA A 272 -7.89 19.60 5.32
CA ALA A 272 -7.78 20.85 4.55
C ALA A 272 -6.39 21.05 3.92
N ASP A 273 -5.35 20.46 4.51
CA ASP A 273 -3.96 20.59 4.10
C ASP A 273 -3.48 19.42 3.22
N ALA A 274 -4.39 18.67 2.60
CA ALA A 274 -4.08 17.55 1.72
C ALA A 274 -3.06 17.91 0.61
N ALA A 275 -3.13 19.11 0.07
CA ALA A 275 -2.17 19.59 -0.92
C ALA A 275 -0.74 19.70 -0.36
N GLU A 276 -0.60 20.04 0.93
CA GLU A 276 0.71 20.08 1.62
C GLU A 276 1.23 18.64 1.82
N ALA A 277 0.37 17.73 2.27
CA ALA A 277 0.71 16.32 2.41
C ALA A 277 1.22 15.73 1.08
N HIS A 278 0.56 16.05 -0.04
CA HIS A 278 1.00 15.62 -1.38
C HIS A 278 2.35 16.22 -1.78
N ARG A 279 2.58 17.52 -1.55
CA ARG A 279 3.89 18.15 -1.83
C ARG A 279 5.01 17.51 -1.00
N THR A 280 4.74 17.26 0.27
CA THR A 280 5.71 16.61 1.15
C THR A 280 5.99 15.18 0.70
N LEU A 281 4.97 14.41 0.31
CA LEU A 281 5.14 13.04 -0.19
C LEU A 281 5.97 12.99 -1.49
N GLN A 282 5.84 13.99 -2.37
CA GLN A 282 6.61 14.06 -3.62
C GLN A 282 8.09 14.42 -3.41
N THR A 283 8.40 15.19 -2.37
CA THR A 283 9.75 15.70 -2.11
C THR A 283 10.52 14.90 -1.08
N ASN A 284 9.83 14.24 -0.17
CA ASN A 284 10.39 13.38 0.86
C ASN A 284 10.09 11.92 0.58
N HIS A 285 11.01 11.05 1.00
CA HIS A 285 10.78 9.62 1.09
C HIS A 285 10.54 9.27 2.56
N PRO A 286 9.29 9.40 3.06
CA PRO A 286 8.99 9.20 4.47
C PRO A 286 9.20 7.74 4.87
N ARG A 287 9.59 7.53 6.11
CA ARG A 287 9.46 6.22 6.74
C ARG A 287 7.98 6.00 7.05
N GLY A 288 7.30 5.17 6.26
CA GLY A 288 5.89 4.85 6.48
C GLY A 288 4.90 5.75 5.73
N LYS A 289 3.79 6.07 6.36
CA LYS A 289 2.57 6.63 5.76
C LYS A 289 2.25 8.03 6.29
N TYR A 290 1.84 8.93 5.41
CA TYR A 290 1.13 10.15 5.81
C TYR A 290 -0.37 9.89 5.87
N VAL A 291 -1.06 10.57 6.80
CA VAL A 291 -2.51 10.50 6.95
C VAL A 291 -3.12 11.89 7.05
N LEU A 292 -4.39 12.01 6.64
CA LEU A 292 -5.18 13.22 6.82
C LEU A 292 -6.23 12.99 7.90
N ILE A 293 -6.45 14.03 8.71
CA ILE A 293 -7.46 14.02 9.78
C ILE A 293 -8.56 15.01 9.40
N PRO A 294 -9.83 14.58 9.26
CA PRO A 294 -10.98 15.43 8.95
C PRO A 294 -11.28 16.50 9.98
#